data_5e1875ea29eda5c48f019378f5b9ac55
#
_entry.id   5e1875ea29eda5c48f019378f5b9ac55
#
_cell.length_a   1.000
_cell.length_b   1.000
_cell.length_c   1.000
_cell.angle_alpha   90.00
_cell.angle_beta   90.00
_cell.angle_gamma   90.00
#
_symmetry.space_group_name_H-M   'P 1'
#
loop_
_entity.id
_entity.type
_entity.pdbx_description
1 polymer ?
#
loop_
_entity_poly.entity_id
_entity_poly.type
_entity_poly.pdbx_seq_one_letter_code
_entity_poly.pdbx_strand_id
1 'polypeptide(L)'
;VSLSRFVMGLVVAGLALGGCAKPPNPHVISARAGNNAALITNSILPASQPITQQPMPERIFASGNLGGRTLAVASTADIILRPGEVILTFDDGPRPGKTTEILATLNDFGVKATFLMLGSAAQAHPGLAQQVAASGHTVGSHTFDHVDLGKLSRQAALDEIAKGERAVQLALAGGGQDLSPFFRFPYLSQTGFLRTNLMQGSMVILDVDIDSKDYYKDTPEVVAARTMERLEARGSGIILFHDIHQRTVETLPLFLAQLEERGYSVVRLVPKDNSVFGRDLITADAPLLRGTL
;
A
#
# COMPACT_ATOMS: atom_id res chain seq x y z
N VAL A 1 43.16 -22.51 41.34
CA VAL A 1 42.71 -22.08 42.68
C VAL A 1 41.45 -21.26 42.42
N SER A 2 40.29 -21.86 42.38
CA SER A 2 39.24 -22.08 43.39
C SER A 2 38.68 -20.77 43.98
N LEU A 3 37.45 -20.40 43.74
CA LEU A 3 36.29 -20.61 44.64
C LEU A 3 35.02 -19.97 44.10
N SER A 4 34.09 -20.79 43.90
CA SER A 4 32.64 -20.71 44.04
C SER A 4 32.14 -19.75 45.12
N ARG A 5 31.03 -19.00 44.85
CA ARG A 5 30.00 -18.73 45.87
C ARG A 5 28.60 -18.53 45.21
N PHE A 6 27.75 -19.45 45.55
CA PHE A 6 26.31 -19.44 45.59
C PHE A 6 25.74 -18.21 46.32
N VAL A 7 24.67 -17.63 45.80
CA VAL A 7 23.63 -17.02 46.67
C VAL A 7 22.25 -17.42 46.12
N MET A 8 21.52 -17.97 47.03
CA MET A 8 20.23 -18.61 46.99
C MET A 8 19.12 -17.58 47.31
N GLY A 9 18.04 -17.66 46.55
CA GLY A 9 16.68 -17.63 47.09
C GLY A 9 16.05 -16.31 47.50
N LEU A 10 14.93 -16.00 46.87
CA LEU A 10 13.69 -15.79 47.62
C LEU A 10 12.48 -15.92 46.70
N VAL A 11 11.68 -16.94 46.91
CA VAL A 11 10.33 -17.09 46.34
C VAL A 11 9.40 -16.31 47.25
N VAL A 12 8.65 -15.37 46.70
CA VAL A 12 7.49 -14.76 47.38
C VAL A 12 6.25 -15.18 46.62
N ALA A 13 5.51 -16.06 47.23
CA ALA A 13 4.16 -16.44 46.82
C ALA A 13 3.18 -15.34 47.29
N GLY A 14 2.49 -14.71 46.32
CA GLY A 14 1.41 -13.78 46.58
C GLY A 14 0.06 -14.42 46.21
N LEU A 15 -0.78 -14.61 47.21
CA LEU A 15 -2.13 -15.15 47.10
C LEU A 15 -3.02 -14.24 46.23
N ALA A 16 -3.72 -14.85 45.28
CA ALA A 16 -4.84 -14.28 44.57
C ALA A 16 -6.10 -14.33 45.41
N LEU A 17 -6.71 -13.20 45.74
CA LEU A 17 -8.07 -13.09 46.23
C LEU A 17 -9.01 -12.81 45.08
N GLY A 18 -9.83 -13.80 44.74
CA GLY A 18 -10.90 -13.68 43.77
C GLY A 18 -12.05 -12.84 44.32
N GLY A 19 -12.43 -11.81 43.55
CA GLY A 19 -13.65 -11.04 43.76
C GLY A 19 -14.60 -11.28 42.59
N CYS A 20 -15.64 -12.11 42.80
CA CYS A 20 -16.75 -12.26 41.86
C CYS A 20 -17.64 -11.02 41.91
N ALA A 21 -17.65 -10.21 40.87
CA ALA A 21 -18.66 -9.18 40.71
C ALA A 21 -19.82 -9.72 39.87
N LYS A 22 -21.02 -9.66 40.43
CA LYS A 22 -22.29 -10.07 39.86
C LYS A 22 -22.81 -8.96 38.91
N PRO A 23 -23.37 -9.27 37.75
CA PRO A 23 -23.91 -8.24 36.83
C PRO A 23 -25.25 -7.66 37.40
N PRO A 24 -25.57 -6.39 37.11
CA PRO A 24 -26.80 -5.77 37.57
C PRO A 24 -28.03 -6.24 36.77
N ASN A 25 -29.15 -6.40 37.49
CA ASN A 25 -30.45 -6.75 36.93
C ASN A 25 -31.03 -5.62 36.03
N PRO A 26 -31.79 -5.97 34.98
CA PRO A 26 -32.52 -4.98 34.22
C PRO A 26 -33.76 -4.50 35.01
N HIS A 27 -33.89 -3.19 35.14
CA HIS A 27 -35.08 -2.54 35.69
C HIS A 27 -36.26 -2.71 34.75
N VAL A 28 -37.30 -3.38 35.28
CA VAL A 28 -38.64 -3.43 34.67
C VAL A 28 -39.35 -2.11 34.99
N ILE A 29 -39.62 -1.31 33.95
CA ILE A 29 -40.48 -0.12 34.06
C ILE A 29 -41.93 -0.56 33.92
N SER A 30 -42.68 -0.55 35.00
CA SER A 30 -44.12 -0.75 35.02
C SER A 30 -44.82 0.50 34.53
N ALA A 31 -45.45 0.43 33.38
CA ALA A 31 -46.34 1.49 32.89
C ALA A 31 -47.73 1.33 33.51
N ARG A 32 -48.15 2.38 34.20
CA ARG A 32 -49.44 2.50 34.88
C ARG A 32 -50.53 2.76 33.84
N ALA A 33 -51.57 1.90 33.82
CA ALA A 33 -52.76 2.03 32.99
C ALA A 33 -53.58 3.23 33.42
N GLY A 34 -53.84 4.15 32.52
CA GLY A 34 -54.85 5.19 32.65
C GLY A 34 -56.05 4.85 31.73
N ASN A 35 -57.20 4.63 32.38
CA ASN A 35 -58.47 4.42 31.68
C ASN A 35 -58.90 5.69 30.96
N ASN A 36 -59.19 5.60 29.67
CA ASN A 36 -60.16 6.43 28.98
C ASN A 36 -60.88 5.60 27.92
N ALA A 37 -62.14 5.32 28.22
CA ALA A 37 -63.07 4.75 27.27
C ALA A 37 -63.54 5.81 26.28
N ALA A 38 -63.41 5.53 24.97
CA ALA A 38 -64.38 6.02 23.97
C ALA A 38 -64.12 5.44 22.57
N LEU A 39 -65.16 4.92 22.00
CA LEU A 39 -65.47 4.76 20.58
C LEU A 39 -64.82 3.61 19.82
N ILE A 40 -65.59 2.51 19.83
CA ILE A 40 -65.46 1.41 18.85
C ILE A 40 -65.96 1.91 17.50
N THR A 41 -65.09 2.07 16.54
CA THR A 41 -65.40 2.04 15.13
C THR A 41 -64.87 0.73 14.54
N ASN A 42 -65.76 -0.12 14.09
CA ASN A 42 -65.45 -1.35 13.37
C ASN A 42 -64.80 -0.97 12.03
N SER A 43 -63.48 -0.95 12.01
CA SER A 43 -62.73 -1.03 10.78
C SER A 43 -62.30 -2.48 10.56
N ILE A 44 -62.90 -3.10 9.58
CA ILE A 44 -62.52 -4.40 9.04
C ILE A 44 -61.11 -4.23 8.49
N LEU A 45 -60.12 -4.77 9.18
CA LEU A 45 -58.78 -4.86 8.64
C LEU A 45 -58.77 -5.90 7.51
N PRO A 46 -58.34 -5.54 6.30
CA PRO A 46 -58.17 -6.51 5.24
C PRO A 46 -57.08 -7.49 5.66
N ALA A 47 -57.29 -8.77 5.36
CA ALA A 47 -56.41 -9.86 5.64
C ALA A 47 -54.96 -9.48 5.25
N SER A 48 -54.01 -9.77 6.14
CA SER A 48 -52.59 -9.60 5.94
C SER A 48 -52.16 -10.24 4.60
N GLN A 49 -51.90 -9.37 3.63
CA GLN A 49 -51.23 -9.79 2.40
C GLN A 49 -49.87 -10.32 2.81
N PRO A 50 -49.41 -11.44 2.25
CA PRO A 50 -48.05 -11.90 2.48
C PRO A 50 -47.11 -10.78 2.05
N ILE A 51 -46.19 -10.42 2.91
CA ILE A 51 -45.11 -9.49 2.57
C ILE A 51 -44.37 -10.15 1.38
N THR A 52 -44.74 -9.72 0.19
CA THR A 52 -43.92 -10.01 -0.98
C THR A 52 -42.58 -9.40 -0.68
N GLN A 53 -41.59 -10.28 -0.52
CA GLN A 53 -40.18 -9.84 -0.48
C GLN A 53 -39.99 -8.92 -1.68
N GLN A 54 -39.91 -7.62 -1.42
CA GLN A 54 -39.42 -6.71 -2.46
C GLN A 54 -38.06 -7.26 -2.87
N PRO A 55 -37.84 -7.56 -4.16
CA PRO A 55 -36.51 -7.93 -4.58
C PRO A 55 -35.62 -6.79 -4.11
N MET A 56 -34.57 -7.14 -3.34
CA MET A 56 -33.53 -6.17 -3.03
C MET A 56 -33.14 -5.53 -4.37
N PRO A 57 -33.05 -4.18 -4.42
CA PRO A 57 -32.59 -3.55 -5.65
C PRO A 57 -31.34 -4.31 -6.07
N GLU A 58 -31.38 -4.88 -7.28
CA GLU A 58 -30.16 -5.39 -7.89
C GLU A 58 -29.12 -4.31 -7.64
N ARG A 59 -28.05 -4.65 -6.92
CA ARG A 59 -26.88 -3.80 -6.90
C ARG A 59 -26.61 -3.56 -8.37
N ILE A 60 -26.88 -2.35 -8.82
CA ILE A 60 -26.35 -1.87 -10.09
C ILE A 60 -24.85 -1.96 -9.86
N PHE A 61 -24.27 -3.06 -10.26
CA PHE A 61 -22.83 -3.14 -10.46
C PHE A 61 -22.59 -2.09 -11.53
N ALA A 62 -22.28 -0.88 -11.10
CA ALA A 62 -21.63 0.08 -11.95
C ALA A 62 -20.50 -0.74 -12.59
N SER A 63 -20.55 -0.89 -13.91
CA SER A 63 -19.60 -1.64 -14.71
C SER A 63 -18.22 -1.38 -14.14
N GLY A 64 -17.61 -2.42 -13.55
CA GLY A 64 -16.52 -2.32 -12.60
C GLY A 64 -15.37 -1.51 -13.17
N ASN A 65 -15.26 -0.29 -12.76
CA ASN A 65 -14.05 0.47 -12.96
C ASN A 65 -13.27 0.40 -11.66
N LEU A 66 -12.38 -0.61 -11.56
CA LEU A 66 -11.46 -0.76 -10.43
C LEU A 66 -10.52 0.46 -10.32
N GLY A 67 -10.34 1.22 -11.41
CA GLY A 67 -9.58 2.46 -11.45
C GLY A 67 -10.21 3.54 -10.58
N GLY A 68 -9.49 3.95 -9.53
CA GLY A 68 -9.88 5.00 -8.60
C GLY A 68 -9.41 6.39 -9.02
N ARG A 69 -9.45 7.32 -8.06
CA ARG A 69 -8.97 8.69 -8.26
C ARG A 69 -7.47 8.75 -8.51
N THR A 70 -7.04 9.87 -9.07
CA THR A 70 -5.62 10.25 -9.09
C THR A 70 -5.31 11.08 -7.85
N LEU A 71 -4.24 10.73 -7.15
CA LEU A 71 -3.73 11.42 -5.98
C LEU A 71 -2.40 12.09 -6.34
N ALA A 72 -2.40 13.42 -6.40
CA ALA A 72 -1.20 14.20 -6.61
C ALA A 72 -0.53 14.50 -5.26
N VAL A 73 0.76 14.13 -5.13
CA VAL A 73 1.52 14.24 -3.88
C VAL A 73 2.85 14.95 -4.08
N ALA A 74 3.23 15.77 -3.12
CA ALA A 74 4.52 16.42 -3.04
C ALA A 74 5.39 15.84 -1.90
N SER A 75 4.79 15.11 -0.98
CA SER A 75 5.45 14.48 0.16
C SER A 75 4.78 13.17 0.54
N THR A 76 5.47 12.33 1.31
CA THR A 76 4.89 11.09 1.87
C THR A 76 3.63 11.37 2.72
N ALA A 77 3.56 12.52 3.40
CA ALA A 77 2.43 12.91 4.23
C ALA A 77 1.15 13.22 3.43
N ASP A 78 1.27 13.50 2.13
CA ASP A 78 0.12 13.75 1.26
C ASP A 78 -0.60 12.45 0.85
N ILE A 79 0.01 11.28 1.12
CA ILE A 79 -0.57 9.99 0.78
C ILE A 79 -1.61 9.61 1.83
N ILE A 80 -2.83 10.13 1.63
CA ILE A 80 -3.98 9.86 2.51
C ILE A 80 -5.00 9.04 1.71
N LEU A 81 -5.12 7.76 2.07
CA LEU A 81 -6.09 6.84 1.47
C LEU A 81 -7.38 6.83 2.29
N ARG A 82 -8.50 6.71 1.59
CA ARG A 82 -9.82 6.47 2.17
C ARG A 82 -10.01 4.98 2.40
N PRO A 83 -10.93 4.56 3.29
CA PRO A 83 -11.34 3.16 3.36
C PRO A 83 -11.75 2.63 1.98
N GLY A 84 -11.27 1.44 1.61
CA GLY A 84 -11.50 0.84 0.30
C GLY A 84 -10.59 1.35 -0.83
N GLU A 85 -9.63 2.23 -0.55
CA GLU A 85 -8.63 2.67 -1.53
C GLU A 85 -7.30 1.92 -1.36
N VAL A 86 -6.68 1.52 -2.47
CA VAL A 86 -5.36 0.89 -2.49
C VAL A 86 -4.45 1.55 -3.51
N ILE A 87 -3.16 1.53 -3.25
CA ILE A 87 -2.11 1.88 -4.22
C ILE A 87 -1.33 0.61 -4.53
N LEU A 88 -1.25 0.25 -5.80
CA LEU A 88 -0.42 -0.87 -6.26
C LEU A 88 0.99 -0.37 -6.58
N THR A 89 1.98 -1.05 -6.03
CA THR A 89 3.40 -0.75 -6.32
C THR A 89 4.14 -2.02 -6.72
N PHE A 90 5.06 -1.87 -7.68
CA PHE A 90 5.90 -2.95 -8.19
C PHE A 90 7.35 -2.53 -8.10
N ASP A 91 8.18 -3.35 -7.46
CA ASP A 91 9.60 -3.09 -7.26
C ASP A 91 10.46 -4.01 -8.14
N ASP A 92 11.74 -3.65 -8.31
CA ASP A 92 12.84 -4.41 -8.94
C ASP A 92 12.87 -4.47 -10.47
N GLY A 93 11.78 -4.15 -11.15
CA GLY A 93 11.74 -4.16 -12.63
C GLY A 93 12.52 -3.02 -13.30
N PRO A 94 12.40 -2.91 -14.62
CA PRO A 94 11.55 -3.73 -15.50
C PRO A 94 12.20 -5.07 -15.90
N ARG A 95 11.38 -6.11 -16.03
CA ARG A 95 11.83 -7.45 -16.42
C ARG A 95 11.08 -7.92 -17.68
N PRO A 96 11.77 -8.22 -18.81
CA PRO A 96 11.13 -8.74 -20.02
C PRO A 96 10.26 -9.97 -19.75
N GLY A 97 9.11 -10.03 -20.40
CA GLY A 97 8.08 -11.05 -20.19
C GLY A 97 7.21 -10.76 -18.97
N LYS A 98 7.80 -10.51 -17.81
CA LYS A 98 7.06 -10.31 -16.56
C LYS A 98 6.37 -8.94 -16.50
N THR A 99 7.14 -7.86 -16.61
CA THR A 99 6.59 -6.50 -16.60
C THR A 99 5.56 -6.31 -17.72
N THR A 100 5.81 -6.87 -18.91
CA THR A 100 4.87 -6.76 -20.04
C THR A 100 3.53 -7.44 -19.75
N GLU A 101 3.53 -8.63 -19.15
CA GLU A 101 2.32 -9.36 -18.79
C GLU A 101 1.56 -8.65 -17.65
N ILE A 102 2.27 -8.08 -16.68
CA ILE A 102 1.69 -7.25 -15.62
C ILE A 102 1.02 -6.01 -16.20
N LEU A 103 1.67 -5.32 -17.17
CA LEU A 103 1.07 -4.17 -17.85
C LEU A 103 -0.22 -4.55 -18.58
N ALA A 104 -0.26 -5.70 -19.25
CA ALA A 104 -1.46 -6.19 -19.91
C ALA A 104 -2.59 -6.40 -18.90
N THR A 105 -2.31 -7.10 -17.80
CA THR A 105 -3.30 -7.31 -16.73
C THR A 105 -3.82 -5.99 -16.13
N LEU A 106 -2.92 -5.05 -15.82
CA LEU A 106 -3.33 -3.73 -15.29
C LEU A 106 -4.20 -2.95 -16.29
N ASN A 107 -3.91 -3.07 -17.58
CA ASN A 107 -4.72 -2.46 -18.65
C ASN A 107 -6.10 -3.10 -18.74
N ASP A 108 -6.20 -4.44 -18.65
CA ASP A 108 -7.47 -5.16 -18.72
C ASP A 108 -8.42 -4.77 -17.59
N PHE A 109 -7.88 -4.49 -16.41
CA PHE A 109 -8.65 -3.99 -15.25
C PHE A 109 -8.78 -2.45 -15.22
N GLY A 110 -8.24 -1.72 -16.20
CA GLY A 110 -8.32 -0.26 -16.27
C GLY A 110 -7.61 0.48 -15.13
N VAL A 111 -6.61 -0.14 -14.49
CA VAL A 111 -5.91 0.44 -13.32
C VAL A 111 -4.51 0.95 -13.65
N LYS A 112 -4.02 1.89 -12.86
CA LYS A 112 -2.66 2.43 -12.95
C LYS A 112 -1.93 2.19 -11.64
N ALA A 113 -0.65 1.86 -11.74
CA ALA A 113 0.23 1.52 -10.63
C ALA A 113 1.48 2.39 -10.60
N THR A 114 2.30 2.23 -9.57
CA THR A 114 3.63 2.85 -9.44
C THR A 114 4.69 1.76 -9.53
N PHE A 115 5.65 1.94 -10.42
CA PHE A 115 6.79 1.03 -10.62
C PHE A 115 8.04 1.70 -10.06
N LEU A 116 8.68 1.06 -9.09
CA LEU A 116 9.92 1.54 -8.49
C LEU A 116 11.07 0.71 -9.08
N MET A 117 11.68 1.27 -10.11
CA MET A 117 12.62 0.54 -10.96
C MET A 117 14.03 0.55 -10.38
N LEU A 118 14.74 -0.56 -10.53
CA LEU A 118 16.19 -0.59 -10.39
C LEU A 118 16.85 0.11 -11.57
N GLY A 119 17.87 0.91 -11.28
CA GLY A 119 18.63 1.59 -12.33
C GLY A 119 19.30 0.62 -13.30
N SER A 120 19.87 -0.49 -12.79
CA SER A 120 20.47 -1.54 -13.63
C SER A 120 19.46 -2.23 -14.54
N ALA A 121 18.24 -2.48 -14.07
CA ALA A 121 17.18 -3.08 -14.88
C ALA A 121 16.66 -2.11 -15.95
N ALA A 122 16.42 -0.83 -15.58
CA ALA A 122 15.99 0.21 -16.52
C ALA A 122 17.06 0.47 -17.60
N GLN A 123 18.33 0.50 -17.21
CA GLN A 123 19.46 0.64 -18.16
C GLN A 123 19.55 -0.55 -19.14
N ALA A 124 19.31 -1.77 -18.65
CA ALA A 124 19.32 -2.97 -19.48
C ALA A 124 18.11 -3.05 -20.43
N HIS A 125 16.96 -2.48 -20.05
CA HIS A 125 15.70 -2.58 -20.77
C HIS A 125 14.98 -1.22 -20.92
N PRO A 126 15.63 -0.19 -21.50
CA PRO A 126 15.08 1.17 -21.54
C PRO A 126 13.74 1.26 -22.29
N GLY A 127 13.58 0.51 -23.38
CA GLY A 127 12.29 0.48 -24.11
C GLY A 127 11.13 -0.06 -23.26
N LEU A 128 11.39 -0.99 -22.34
CA LEU A 128 10.37 -1.50 -21.43
C LEU A 128 10.05 -0.48 -20.33
N ALA A 129 11.04 0.22 -19.79
CA ALA A 129 10.82 1.33 -18.87
C ALA A 129 9.95 2.42 -19.50
N GLN A 130 10.22 2.79 -20.76
CA GLN A 130 9.42 3.73 -21.55
C GLN A 130 8.00 3.22 -21.76
N GLN A 131 7.82 1.92 -22.04
CA GLN A 131 6.50 1.31 -22.21
C GLN A 131 5.67 1.42 -20.92
N VAL A 132 6.25 1.18 -19.74
CA VAL A 132 5.57 1.35 -18.44
C VAL A 132 5.05 2.78 -18.30
N ALA A 133 5.89 3.78 -18.53
CA ALA A 133 5.51 5.18 -18.41
C ALA A 133 4.50 5.61 -19.50
N ALA A 134 4.68 5.18 -20.75
CA ALA A 134 3.77 5.45 -21.87
C ALA A 134 2.38 4.84 -21.65
N SER A 135 2.30 3.71 -20.91
CA SER A 135 1.03 3.10 -20.50
C SER A 135 0.33 3.88 -19.39
N GLY A 136 0.87 5.03 -18.95
CA GLY A 136 0.29 5.92 -17.95
C GLY A 136 0.52 5.50 -16.51
N HIS A 137 1.43 4.57 -16.26
CA HIS A 137 1.90 4.24 -14.92
C HIS A 137 2.93 5.26 -14.43
N THR A 138 3.06 5.37 -13.12
CA THR A 138 4.06 6.24 -12.50
C THR A 138 5.36 5.46 -12.30
N VAL A 139 6.49 6.07 -12.65
CA VAL A 139 7.81 5.44 -12.49
C VAL A 139 8.62 6.20 -11.47
N GLY A 140 9.10 5.50 -10.44
CA GLY A 140 10.03 5.97 -9.42
C GLY A 140 11.33 5.15 -9.42
N SER A 141 12.19 5.39 -8.44
CA SER A 141 13.51 4.76 -8.30
C SER A 141 13.58 3.80 -7.11
N HIS A 142 14.38 2.74 -7.28
CA HIS A 142 14.63 1.72 -6.24
C HIS A 142 16.14 1.42 -6.10
N THR A 143 16.99 2.45 -6.18
CA THR A 143 18.46 2.36 -6.27
C THR A 143 18.97 1.81 -7.60
N PHE A 144 20.28 1.57 -7.72
CA PHE A 144 20.85 1.02 -8.95
C PHE A 144 20.86 -0.52 -8.93
N ASP A 145 21.44 -1.15 -7.89
CA ASP A 145 21.70 -2.60 -7.81
C ASP A 145 20.99 -3.30 -6.63
N HIS A 146 19.94 -2.70 -6.03
CA HIS A 146 19.19 -3.29 -4.90
C HIS A 146 20.07 -3.65 -3.70
N VAL A 147 21.03 -2.81 -3.35
CA VAL A 147 21.90 -3.04 -2.17
C VAL A 147 21.23 -2.59 -0.88
N ASP A 148 21.54 -3.23 0.23
CA ASP A 148 21.07 -2.79 1.56
C ASP A 148 21.80 -1.50 1.96
N LEU A 149 21.13 -0.37 1.78
CA LEU A 149 21.71 0.96 2.02
C LEU A 149 22.11 1.17 3.49
N GLY A 150 21.48 0.45 4.42
CA GLY A 150 21.80 0.51 5.83
C GLY A 150 23.18 -0.07 6.17
N LYS A 151 23.75 -0.89 5.27
CA LYS A 151 25.08 -1.48 5.42
C LYS A 151 26.21 -0.69 4.76
N LEU A 152 25.86 0.38 4.04
CA LEU A 152 26.83 1.23 3.35
C LEU A 152 27.22 2.44 4.20
N SER A 153 28.36 3.06 3.86
CA SER A 153 28.65 4.40 4.33
C SER A 153 27.60 5.38 3.80
N ARG A 154 27.39 6.52 4.48
CA ARG A 154 26.44 7.54 4.06
C ARG A 154 26.66 7.97 2.62
N GLN A 155 27.92 8.22 2.25
CA GLN A 155 28.28 8.63 0.89
C GLN A 155 27.99 7.52 -0.13
N ALA A 156 28.42 6.29 0.13
CA ALA A 156 28.16 5.18 -0.78
C ALA A 156 26.66 4.89 -0.97
N ALA A 157 25.86 5.08 0.08
CA ALA A 157 24.41 4.94 -0.03
C ALA A 157 23.77 6.04 -0.89
N LEU A 158 24.21 7.31 -0.74
CA LEU A 158 23.74 8.41 -1.59
C LEU A 158 24.20 8.23 -3.04
N ASP A 159 25.44 7.78 -3.28
CA ASP A 159 25.94 7.50 -4.63
C ASP A 159 25.14 6.40 -5.33
N GLU A 160 24.75 5.35 -4.60
CA GLU A 160 23.92 4.25 -5.10
C GLU A 160 22.51 4.72 -5.48
N ILE A 161 21.91 5.56 -4.64
CA ILE A 161 20.61 6.18 -4.93
C ILE A 161 20.72 7.07 -6.17
N ALA A 162 21.68 8.00 -6.20
CA ALA A 162 21.88 8.93 -7.31
C ALA A 162 22.17 8.20 -8.64
N LYS A 163 22.95 7.12 -8.58
CA LYS A 163 23.23 6.26 -9.74
C LYS A 163 21.95 5.62 -10.27
N GLY A 164 21.09 5.11 -9.37
CA GLY A 164 19.81 4.52 -9.72
C GLY A 164 18.87 5.53 -10.37
N GLU A 165 18.67 6.70 -9.75
CA GLU A 165 17.83 7.77 -10.30
C GLU A 165 18.29 8.19 -11.71
N ARG A 166 19.60 8.42 -11.88
CA ARG A 166 20.17 8.82 -13.16
C ARG A 166 19.93 7.76 -14.24
N ALA A 167 20.10 6.48 -13.92
CA ALA A 167 19.90 5.40 -14.87
C ALA A 167 18.44 5.28 -15.29
N VAL A 168 17.49 5.36 -14.36
CA VAL A 168 16.05 5.33 -14.67
C VAL A 168 15.66 6.57 -15.49
N GLN A 169 16.11 7.77 -15.11
CA GLN A 169 15.83 8.99 -15.85
C GLN A 169 16.34 8.92 -17.29
N LEU A 170 17.58 8.44 -17.50
CA LEU A 170 18.14 8.27 -18.84
C LEU A 170 17.35 7.26 -19.68
N ALA A 171 16.90 6.16 -19.06
CA ALA A 171 16.06 5.18 -19.75
C ALA A 171 14.73 5.78 -20.21
N LEU A 172 14.08 6.60 -19.37
CA LEU A 172 12.80 7.24 -19.66
C LEU A 172 12.92 8.38 -20.68
N ALA A 173 14.01 9.15 -20.64
CA ALA A 173 14.24 10.31 -21.51
C ALA A 173 14.20 9.96 -23.00
N GLY A 174 14.63 8.73 -23.38
CA GLY A 174 14.54 8.24 -24.76
C GLY A 174 13.10 8.15 -25.28
N GLY A 175 12.10 8.07 -24.40
CA GLY A 175 10.67 8.10 -24.71
C GLY A 175 10.02 9.48 -24.46
N GLY A 176 10.78 10.51 -24.12
CA GLY A 176 10.25 11.82 -23.76
C GLY A 176 9.49 11.85 -22.42
N GLN A 177 9.87 10.97 -21.50
CA GLN A 177 9.22 10.79 -20.21
C GLN A 177 10.21 11.09 -19.07
N ASP A 178 9.65 11.48 -17.91
CA ASP A 178 10.43 11.88 -16.77
C ASP A 178 10.28 10.91 -15.59
N LEU A 179 11.35 10.81 -14.79
CA LEU A 179 11.32 10.10 -13.52
C LEU A 179 10.51 10.90 -12.48
N SER A 180 9.55 10.24 -11.86
CA SER A 180 8.80 10.82 -10.73
C SER A 180 9.64 10.79 -9.44
N PRO A 181 9.40 11.70 -8.47
CA PRO A 181 10.17 11.79 -7.22
C PRO A 181 9.87 10.66 -6.22
N PHE A 182 9.34 9.55 -6.68
CA PHE A 182 9.00 8.43 -5.82
C PHE A 182 10.19 7.49 -5.63
N PHE A 183 10.42 7.13 -4.38
CA PHE A 183 11.53 6.26 -3.99
C PHE A 183 11.09 5.25 -2.94
N ARG A 184 11.62 4.04 -3.01
CA ARG A 184 11.54 3.03 -1.96
C ARG A 184 12.91 2.48 -1.64
N PHE A 185 13.16 2.26 -0.34
CA PHE A 185 14.39 1.65 0.13
C PHE A 185 14.38 0.15 -0.14
N PRO A 186 15.44 -0.43 -0.74
CA PRO A 186 15.62 -1.87 -0.82
C PRO A 186 15.48 -2.54 0.55
N TYR A 187 14.85 -3.72 0.58
CA TYR A 187 14.56 -4.47 1.82
C TYR A 187 13.75 -3.68 2.86
N LEU A 188 13.15 -2.56 2.51
CA LEU A 188 12.56 -1.57 3.43
C LEU A 188 13.55 -1.09 4.51
N SER A 189 14.85 -1.30 4.27
CA SER A 189 15.94 -0.98 5.18
C SER A 189 16.35 0.48 5.02
N GLN A 190 16.01 1.30 5.99
CA GLN A 190 16.25 2.74 5.96
C GLN A 190 16.95 3.23 7.23
N THR A 191 17.78 4.26 7.10
CA THR A 191 18.34 4.98 8.24
C THR A 191 17.69 6.36 8.35
N GLY A 192 17.63 6.91 9.56
CA GLY A 192 17.08 8.26 9.78
C GLY A 192 17.80 9.32 8.94
N PHE A 193 19.13 9.19 8.77
CA PHE A 193 19.92 10.07 7.93
C PHE A 193 19.46 10.04 6.47
N LEU A 194 19.38 8.85 5.86
CA LEU A 194 18.99 8.71 4.46
C LEU A 194 17.56 9.20 4.23
N ARG A 195 16.62 8.78 5.09
CA ARG A 195 15.22 9.24 4.96
C ARG A 195 15.12 10.76 5.02
N THR A 196 15.74 11.39 6.01
CA THR A 196 15.73 12.85 6.15
C THR A 196 16.36 13.53 4.94
N ASN A 197 17.52 13.04 4.47
CA ASN A 197 18.23 13.63 3.34
C ASN A 197 17.40 13.55 2.05
N LEU A 198 16.78 12.40 1.75
CA LEU A 198 15.94 12.22 0.58
C LEU A 198 14.69 13.11 0.64
N MET A 199 14.03 13.22 1.79
CA MET A 199 12.87 14.09 1.95
C MET A 199 13.23 15.57 1.80
N GLN A 200 14.39 16.01 2.28
CA GLN A 200 14.92 17.35 2.06
C GLN A 200 15.22 17.63 0.57
N GLY A 201 15.63 16.58 -0.18
CA GLY A 201 15.77 16.61 -1.63
C GLY A 201 14.45 16.49 -2.39
N SER A 202 13.30 16.68 -1.75
CA SER A 202 11.96 16.60 -2.35
C SER A 202 11.59 15.22 -2.91
N MET A 203 12.20 14.15 -2.41
CA MET A 203 11.78 12.78 -2.71
C MET A 203 10.59 12.36 -1.86
N VAL A 204 9.66 11.66 -2.48
CA VAL A 204 8.51 11.05 -1.80
C VAL A 204 8.83 9.59 -1.54
N ILE A 205 9.03 9.26 -0.27
CA ILE A 205 9.35 7.89 0.13
C ILE A 205 8.05 7.09 0.24
N LEU A 206 7.95 6.00 -0.52
CA LEU A 206 6.83 5.09 -0.49
C LEU A 206 7.10 3.96 0.50
N ASP A 207 6.56 4.10 1.69
CA ASP A 207 6.51 3.02 2.67
C ASP A 207 5.51 1.94 2.21
N VAL A 208 5.51 0.78 2.87
CA VAL A 208 4.65 -0.36 2.55
C VAL A 208 3.69 -0.62 3.69
N ASP A 209 2.41 -0.69 3.37
CA ASP A 209 1.37 -1.08 4.31
C ASP A 209 1.10 -2.59 4.27
N ILE A 210 1.14 -3.15 3.06
CA ILE A 210 0.82 -4.56 2.81
C ILE A 210 1.90 -5.15 1.91
N ASP A 211 2.75 -5.99 2.47
CA ASP A 211 3.72 -6.80 1.73
C ASP A 211 3.02 -8.09 1.26
N SER A 212 2.88 -8.28 -0.05
CA SER A 212 2.26 -9.49 -0.64
C SER A 212 3.07 -10.76 -0.37
N LYS A 213 4.39 -10.61 -0.19
CA LYS A 213 5.36 -11.71 -0.11
C LYS A 213 5.34 -12.62 -1.35
N ASP A 214 5.15 -12.02 -2.52
CA ASP A 214 5.15 -12.70 -3.82
C ASP A 214 6.53 -13.31 -4.18
N TYR A 215 7.57 -12.92 -3.47
CA TYR A 215 8.91 -13.51 -3.56
C TYR A 215 9.07 -14.84 -2.80
N TYR A 216 8.08 -15.28 -1.99
CA TYR A 216 8.08 -16.59 -1.37
C TYR A 216 7.61 -17.67 -2.37
N LYS A 217 7.93 -18.96 -2.08
CA LYS A 217 7.58 -20.10 -2.94
C LYS A 217 6.13 -20.59 -2.72
N ASP A 218 5.19 -19.68 -2.59
CA ASP A 218 3.76 -19.98 -2.45
C ASP A 218 3.08 -20.01 -3.82
N THR A 219 1.87 -20.60 -3.91
CA THR A 219 1.08 -20.53 -5.15
C THR A 219 0.46 -19.14 -5.35
N PRO A 220 0.10 -18.77 -6.59
CA PRO A 220 -0.54 -17.48 -6.87
C PRO A 220 -1.80 -17.24 -6.04
N GLU A 221 -2.63 -18.29 -5.83
CA GLU A 221 -3.84 -18.20 -5.03
C GLU A 221 -3.54 -17.88 -3.56
N VAL A 222 -2.51 -18.50 -2.99
CA VAL A 222 -2.08 -18.26 -1.61
C VAL A 222 -1.56 -16.82 -1.46
N VAL A 223 -0.81 -16.32 -2.44
CA VAL A 223 -0.33 -14.92 -2.42
C VAL A 223 -1.49 -13.96 -2.53
N ALA A 224 -2.45 -14.19 -3.45
CA ALA A 224 -3.63 -13.35 -3.60
C ALA A 224 -4.48 -13.33 -2.32
N ALA A 225 -4.80 -14.51 -1.76
CA ALA A 225 -5.61 -14.64 -0.55
C ALA A 225 -4.95 -13.96 0.66
N ARG A 226 -3.67 -14.19 0.89
CA ARG A 226 -2.90 -13.55 1.97
C ARG A 226 -2.86 -12.03 1.84
N THR A 227 -2.66 -11.54 0.61
CA THR A 227 -2.62 -10.10 0.36
C THR A 227 -3.98 -9.47 0.64
N MET A 228 -5.06 -10.15 0.23
CA MET A 228 -6.44 -9.72 0.46
C MET A 228 -6.79 -9.72 1.94
N GLU A 229 -6.46 -10.78 2.68
CA GLU A 229 -6.67 -10.87 4.13
C GLU A 229 -6.01 -9.69 4.87
N ARG A 230 -4.76 -9.37 4.52
CA ARG A 230 -4.05 -8.23 5.12
C ARG A 230 -4.67 -6.89 4.77
N LEU A 231 -5.15 -6.76 3.54
CA LEU A 231 -5.85 -5.56 3.10
C LEU A 231 -7.19 -5.39 3.82
N GLU A 232 -7.98 -6.43 3.97
CA GLU A 232 -9.26 -6.40 4.68
C GLU A 232 -9.07 -6.03 6.16
N ALA A 233 -8.05 -6.58 6.80
CA ALA A 233 -7.71 -6.25 8.19
C ALA A 233 -7.33 -4.78 8.38
N ARG A 234 -6.80 -4.11 7.34
CA ARG A 234 -6.36 -2.72 7.38
C ARG A 234 -7.38 -1.74 6.78
N GLY A 235 -8.12 -2.17 5.77
CA GLY A 235 -9.15 -1.41 5.07
C GLY A 235 -8.64 -0.54 3.91
N SER A 236 -7.35 -0.22 3.83
CA SER A 236 -6.70 0.54 2.75
C SER A 236 -5.19 0.40 2.86
N GLY A 237 -4.42 0.74 1.81
CA GLY A 237 -2.96 0.77 1.95
C GLY A 237 -2.18 0.73 0.65
N ILE A 238 -0.86 0.92 0.79
CA ILE A 238 0.13 0.74 -0.27
C ILE A 238 0.56 -0.73 -0.28
N ILE A 239 0.33 -1.40 -1.41
CA ILE A 239 0.60 -2.83 -1.58
C ILE A 239 1.89 -3.01 -2.37
N LEU A 240 2.80 -3.82 -1.82
CA LEU A 240 4.07 -4.19 -2.44
C LEU A 240 3.93 -5.50 -3.21
N PHE A 241 4.27 -5.45 -4.49
CA PHE A 241 4.56 -6.57 -5.38
C PHE A 241 5.93 -6.35 -6.05
N HIS A 242 6.41 -7.36 -6.78
CA HIS A 242 7.64 -7.28 -7.57
C HIS A 242 7.35 -7.74 -9.00
N ASP A 243 7.66 -6.90 -10.01
CA ASP A 243 7.37 -7.22 -11.42
C ASP A 243 8.44 -8.08 -12.10
N ILE A 244 9.22 -8.80 -11.29
CA ILE A 244 10.27 -9.71 -11.74
C ILE A 244 9.91 -11.20 -11.57
N HIS A 245 8.81 -11.52 -10.88
CA HIS A 245 8.41 -12.89 -10.57
C HIS A 245 7.25 -13.37 -11.44
N GLN A 246 7.33 -14.61 -11.94
CA GLN A 246 6.22 -15.27 -12.67
C GLN A 246 5.00 -15.40 -11.78
N ARG A 247 5.20 -15.66 -10.51
CA ARG A 247 4.12 -15.77 -9.52
C ARG A 247 3.32 -14.46 -9.40
N THR A 248 3.97 -13.31 -9.45
CA THR A 248 3.27 -12.01 -9.43
C THR A 248 2.39 -11.85 -10.67
N VAL A 249 2.90 -12.23 -11.86
CA VAL A 249 2.11 -12.25 -13.09
C VAL A 249 0.83 -13.08 -12.93
N GLU A 250 0.95 -14.27 -12.35
CA GLU A 250 -0.18 -15.18 -12.14
C GLU A 250 -1.10 -14.77 -10.98
N THR A 251 -0.55 -14.13 -9.94
CA THR A 251 -1.30 -13.63 -8.78
C THR A 251 -2.17 -12.42 -9.13
N LEU A 252 -1.64 -11.52 -9.95
CA LEU A 252 -2.23 -10.19 -10.16
C LEU A 252 -3.68 -10.24 -10.67
N PRO A 253 -4.05 -11.01 -11.71
CA PRO A 253 -5.43 -11.09 -12.17
C PRO A 253 -6.38 -11.64 -11.09
N LEU A 254 -5.94 -12.61 -10.29
CA LEU A 254 -6.72 -13.16 -9.19
C LEU A 254 -6.97 -12.11 -8.09
N PHE A 255 -5.94 -11.35 -7.76
CA PHE A 255 -6.03 -10.32 -6.74
C PHE A 255 -6.88 -9.13 -7.18
N LEU A 256 -6.72 -8.66 -8.43
CA LEU A 256 -7.52 -7.56 -8.97
C LEU A 256 -9.00 -7.91 -9.07
N ALA A 257 -9.34 -9.14 -9.48
CA ALA A 257 -10.72 -9.61 -9.47
C ALA A 257 -11.32 -9.61 -8.05
N GLN A 258 -10.54 -10.00 -7.05
CA GLN A 258 -10.98 -9.94 -5.65
C GLN A 258 -11.13 -8.50 -5.14
N LEU A 259 -10.29 -7.56 -5.55
CA LEU A 259 -10.46 -6.14 -5.23
C LEU A 259 -11.78 -5.59 -5.80
N GLU A 260 -12.05 -5.91 -7.08
CA GLU A 260 -13.28 -5.48 -7.75
C GLU A 260 -14.53 -6.05 -7.06
N GLU A 261 -14.55 -7.35 -6.79
CA GLU A 261 -15.64 -8.04 -6.09
C GLU A 261 -15.95 -7.42 -4.72
N ARG A 262 -14.92 -6.97 -4.00
CA ARG A 262 -15.05 -6.37 -2.66
C ARG A 262 -15.22 -4.85 -2.67
N GLY A 263 -15.30 -4.23 -3.85
CA GLY A 263 -15.56 -2.80 -4.01
C GLY A 263 -14.40 -1.90 -3.62
N TYR A 264 -13.16 -2.40 -3.70
CA TYR A 264 -11.97 -1.57 -3.60
C TYR A 264 -11.76 -0.75 -4.87
N SER A 265 -10.96 0.31 -4.76
CA SER A 265 -10.51 1.12 -5.89
C SER A 265 -9.01 1.34 -5.87
N VAL A 266 -8.38 1.30 -7.04
CA VAL A 266 -6.94 1.48 -7.19
C VAL A 266 -6.62 2.95 -7.48
N VAL A 267 -5.99 3.62 -6.53
CA VAL A 267 -5.58 5.02 -6.63
C VAL A 267 -4.27 5.14 -7.41
N ARG A 268 -4.28 5.99 -8.42
CA ARG A 268 -3.06 6.35 -9.17
C ARG A 268 -2.30 7.44 -8.42
N LEU A 269 -1.02 7.22 -8.10
CA LEU A 269 -0.12 8.26 -7.60
C LEU A 269 0.50 9.04 -8.76
N VAL A 270 0.55 10.36 -8.63
CA VAL A 270 1.32 11.23 -9.52
C VAL A 270 2.04 12.30 -8.69
N PRO A 271 3.19 12.83 -9.15
CA PRO A 271 3.80 13.99 -8.50
C PRO A 271 2.87 15.20 -8.61
N LYS A 272 2.83 16.03 -7.57
CA LYS A 272 1.98 17.23 -7.55
C LYS A 272 2.42 18.27 -8.57
N ASP A 273 3.73 18.40 -8.77
CA ASP A 273 4.33 19.26 -9.77
C ASP A 273 5.09 18.39 -10.77
N ASN A 274 4.64 18.39 -12.01
CA ASN A 274 5.35 17.75 -13.13
C ASN A 274 6.49 18.63 -13.67
N SER A 275 6.81 19.74 -13.00
CA SER A 275 7.88 20.61 -13.46
C SER A 275 9.24 19.95 -13.21
N VAL A 276 9.84 19.50 -14.28
CA VAL A 276 11.22 19.02 -14.36
C VAL A 276 12.24 20.12 -14.01
N PHE A 277 11.79 21.37 -14.04
CA PHE A 277 12.59 22.53 -13.73
C PHE A 277 12.64 22.75 -12.21
N GLY A 278 13.69 22.24 -11.58
CA GLY A 278 14.01 22.55 -10.18
C GLY A 278 14.29 21.36 -9.29
N ARG A 279 14.14 20.11 -9.77
CA ARG A 279 14.63 18.95 -9.04
C ARG A 279 16.08 18.66 -9.46
N ASP A 280 17.02 19.08 -8.63
CA ASP A 280 18.37 18.55 -8.75
C ASP A 280 18.31 17.06 -8.40
N LEU A 281 18.64 16.19 -9.36
CA LEU A 281 18.89 14.77 -9.05
C LEU A 281 19.87 14.73 -7.90
N ILE A 282 19.65 13.82 -6.94
CA ILE A 282 20.60 13.63 -5.86
C ILE A 282 21.94 13.30 -6.49
N THR A 283 22.85 14.26 -6.44
CA THR A 283 24.22 14.07 -6.94
C THR A 283 25.16 14.00 -5.74
N ALA A 284 26.14 13.11 -5.81
CA ALA A 284 27.20 13.03 -4.82
C ALA A 284 27.94 14.37 -4.64
N ASP A 285 27.89 15.22 -5.67
CA ASP A 285 28.54 16.54 -5.74
C ASP A 285 27.64 17.69 -5.31
N ALA A 286 26.40 17.42 -4.85
CA ALA A 286 25.57 18.50 -4.30
C ALA A 286 26.28 19.09 -3.08
N PRO A 287 26.65 20.38 -3.07
CA PRO A 287 27.29 20.96 -1.91
C PRO A 287 26.34 20.81 -0.73
N LEU A 288 26.78 20.14 0.32
CA LEU A 288 26.14 20.16 1.61
C LEU A 288 25.81 21.61 1.92
N LEU A 289 24.51 21.95 1.96
CA LEU A 289 24.07 23.27 2.39
C LEU A 289 24.80 23.55 3.71
N ARG A 290 25.83 24.39 3.66
CA ARG A 290 26.54 24.85 4.82
C ARG A 290 25.51 25.57 5.68
N GLY A 291 25.12 24.90 6.77
CA GLY A 291 24.37 25.58 7.81
C GLY A 291 25.14 26.84 8.21
N THR A 292 24.60 27.98 7.89
CA THR A 292 24.97 29.20 8.54
C THR A 292 24.57 29.07 10.01
N LEU A 293 25.58 29.10 10.85
CA LEU A 293 25.48 29.22 12.30
C LEU A 293 24.63 30.42 12.71
#